data_aaf24dee7ec7f6883694bd3bfc3af542
#
_entry.id   aaf24dee7ec7f6883694bd3bfc3af542
#
_cell.length_a   1.000
_cell.length_b   1.000
_cell.length_c   1.000
_cell.angle_alpha   90.00
_cell.angle_beta   90.00
_cell.angle_gamma   90.00
#
_symmetry.space_group_name_H-M   'P 1'
#
loop_
_entity.id
_entity.type
_entity.pdbx_description
1 polymer ?
#
loop_
_entity_poly.entity_id
_entity_poly.type
_entity_poly.pdbx_seq_one_letter_code
_entity_poly.pdbx_strand_id
1 'polypeptide(L)'
;MTALSNQYCLPDGITPEIFLRDYWQKKPLIIRNGLPEIVGQFEPDDIIELAQGEDVTARLVKTFSDDNWKVFFSPLSEEDFADVPEKWSVLVQNLEQWSTELGQLWNKFGFIPQWQRDDI
;
A
#
# COMPACT_ATOMS: atom_id res chain seq x y z
N MET A 1 -28.97 -3.57 -8.76
CA MET A 1 -28.24 -4.39 -7.81
C MET A 1 -26.98 -3.67 -7.36
N THR A 2 -27.02 -3.23 -6.15
CA THR A 2 -25.91 -2.46 -5.60
C THR A 2 -24.80 -3.34 -5.02
N ALA A 3 -25.12 -4.60 -4.69
CA ALA A 3 -24.17 -5.49 -4.04
C ALA A 3 -22.94 -5.78 -4.91
N LEU A 4 -23.12 -5.85 -6.24
CA LEU A 4 -22.01 -6.14 -7.14
C LEU A 4 -21.13 -4.92 -7.40
N SER A 5 -21.69 -3.71 -7.30
CA SER A 5 -20.92 -2.50 -7.52
C SER A 5 -19.88 -2.25 -6.42
N ASN A 6 -20.07 -2.85 -5.24
CA ASN A 6 -19.16 -2.68 -4.11
C ASN A 6 -18.10 -3.78 -4.03
N GLN A 7 -18.08 -4.69 -4.99
CA GLN A 7 -17.11 -5.77 -5.00
C GLN A 7 -15.67 -5.25 -5.20
N TYR A 8 -15.53 -4.23 -6.02
CA TYR A 8 -14.24 -3.63 -6.33
C TYR A 8 -14.18 -2.20 -5.82
N CYS A 9 -12.98 -1.63 -5.84
CA CYS A 9 -12.79 -0.23 -5.44
C CYS A 9 -13.18 0.78 -6.52
N LEU A 10 -13.74 0.31 -7.64
CA LEU A 10 -14.14 1.19 -8.74
C LEU A 10 -15.32 2.06 -8.37
N PRO A 11 -15.39 3.30 -8.88
CA PRO A 11 -16.53 4.17 -8.62
C PRO A 11 -17.76 3.73 -9.40
N ASP A 12 -18.92 4.26 -9.01
CA ASP A 12 -20.16 3.97 -9.71
C ASP A 12 -20.03 4.36 -11.18
N GLY A 13 -20.56 3.50 -12.05
CA GLY A 13 -20.54 3.76 -13.49
C GLY A 13 -19.27 3.32 -14.20
N ILE A 14 -18.24 2.94 -13.45
CA ILE A 14 -17.01 2.41 -14.04
C ILE A 14 -16.95 0.91 -13.74
N THR A 15 -17.27 0.10 -14.75
CA THR A 15 -17.16 -1.35 -14.64
C THR A 15 -15.72 -1.79 -14.90
N PRO A 16 -15.33 -3.03 -14.54
CA PRO A 16 -14.01 -3.55 -14.91
C PRO A 16 -13.73 -3.41 -16.40
N GLU A 17 -14.71 -3.67 -17.26
CA GLU A 17 -14.54 -3.56 -18.71
C GLU A 17 -14.25 -2.14 -19.14
N ILE A 18 -14.97 -1.18 -18.57
CA ILE A 18 -14.74 0.25 -18.87
C ILE A 18 -13.36 0.66 -18.38
N PHE A 19 -12.99 0.23 -17.17
CA PHE A 19 -11.68 0.58 -16.63
C PHE A 19 -10.55 0.05 -17.52
N LEU A 20 -10.62 -1.20 -17.91
CA LEU A 20 -9.56 -1.82 -18.73
C LEU A 20 -9.50 -1.22 -20.13
N ARG A 21 -10.66 -0.82 -20.66
CA ARG A 21 -10.73 -0.24 -22.01
C ARG A 21 -10.27 1.20 -22.05
N ASP A 22 -10.70 2.01 -21.08
CA ASP A 22 -10.56 3.47 -21.17
C ASP A 22 -9.46 4.04 -20.27
N TYR A 23 -9.10 3.34 -19.21
CA TYR A 23 -8.15 3.86 -18.21
C TYR A 23 -6.86 3.06 -18.10
N TRP A 24 -6.96 1.74 -18.06
CA TRP A 24 -5.81 0.90 -17.83
C TRP A 24 -4.70 1.16 -18.84
N GLN A 25 -3.53 1.58 -18.33
CA GLN A 25 -2.36 1.92 -19.15
C GLN A 25 -2.61 3.03 -20.16
N LYS A 26 -3.62 3.85 -19.93
CA LYS A 26 -3.98 4.96 -20.82
C LYS A 26 -4.06 6.28 -20.09
N LYS A 27 -4.76 6.32 -18.97
CA LYS A 27 -4.90 7.57 -18.20
C LYS A 27 -5.21 7.24 -16.74
N PRO A 28 -4.91 8.18 -15.83
CA PRO A 28 -5.18 7.97 -14.41
C PRO A 28 -6.66 8.05 -14.09
N LEU A 29 -7.04 7.43 -12.98
CA LEU A 29 -8.39 7.50 -12.43
C LEU A 29 -8.26 7.72 -10.93
N ILE A 30 -8.91 8.76 -10.43
CA ILE A 30 -8.98 9.03 -9.00
C ILE A 30 -10.31 8.47 -8.50
N ILE A 31 -10.21 7.61 -7.48
CA ILE A 31 -11.39 7.01 -6.88
C ILE A 31 -11.51 7.53 -5.45
N ARG A 32 -12.38 8.51 -5.26
CA ARG A 32 -12.61 9.11 -3.95
C ARG A 32 -13.31 8.09 -3.06
N ASN A 33 -12.79 7.93 -1.84
CA ASN A 33 -13.41 7.05 -0.86
C ASN A 33 -13.52 5.60 -1.35
N GLY A 34 -12.55 5.18 -2.17
CA GLY A 34 -12.60 3.86 -2.81
C GLY A 34 -12.33 2.70 -1.86
N LEU A 35 -11.60 2.96 -0.78
CA LEU A 35 -11.21 1.94 0.19
C LEU A 35 -11.49 2.43 1.61
N PRO A 36 -12.75 2.71 1.95
CA PRO A 36 -13.07 3.27 3.26
C PRO A 36 -12.75 2.32 4.42
N GLU A 37 -12.79 1.02 4.18
CA GLU A 37 -12.56 0.03 5.22
C GLU A 37 -11.11 -0.03 5.69
N ILE A 38 -10.17 0.52 4.93
CA ILE A 38 -8.75 0.50 5.33
C ILE A 38 -8.37 1.72 6.15
N VAL A 39 -9.20 2.75 6.13
CA VAL A 39 -8.92 3.99 6.86
C VAL A 39 -8.96 3.70 8.36
N GLY A 40 -7.87 4.04 9.06
CA GLY A 40 -7.80 3.83 10.50
C GLY A 40 -7.45 2.42 10.94
N GLN A 41 -7.17 1.52 9.99
CA GLN A 41 -6.80 0.14 10.33
C GLN A 41 -5.41 0.04 10.93
N PHE A 42 -4.53 0.96 10.61
CA PHE A 42 -3.14 0.91 11.03
C PHE A 42 -2.70 2.21 11.64
N GLU A 43 -2.01 2.13 12.76
CA GLU A 43 -1.32 3.27 13.34
C GLU A 43 0.13 3.24 12.87
N PRO A 44 0.80 4.40 12.79
CA PRO A 44 2.20 4.44 12.39
C PRO A 44 3.10 3.51 13.21
N ASP A 45 2.84 3.42 14.51
CA ASP A 45 3.65 2.57 15.39
C ASP A 45 3.53 1.09 15.04
N ASP A 46 2.38 0.66 14.52
CA ASP A 46 2.19 -0.73 14.11
C ASP A 46 3.10 -1.09 12.95
N ILE A 47 3.23 -0.17 12.00
CA ILE A 47 4.09 -0.38 10.82
C ILE A 47 5.55 -0.35 11.22
N ILE A 48 5.93 0.55 12.11
CA ILE A 48 7.31 0.65 12.60
C ILE A 48 7.70 -0.62 13.35
N GLU A 49 6.80 -1.14 14.18
CA GLU A 49 7.05 -2.38 14.89
C GLU A 49 7.18 -3.56 13.93
N LEU A 50 6.29 -3.65 12.96
CA LEU A 50 6.33 -4.71 11.97
C LEU A 50 7.62 -4.67 11.15
N ALA A 51 8.09 -3.46 10.81
CA ALA A 51 9.30 -3.28 10.02
C ALA A 51 10.56 -3.82 10.72
N GLN A 52 10.51 -4.01 12.04
CA GLN A 52 11.61 -4.55 12.82
C GLN A 52 11.57 -6.07 12.95
N GLY A 53 10.57 -6.72 12.34
CA GLY A 53 10.45 -8.18 12.38
C GLY A 53 11.56 -8.89 11.63
N GLU A 54 11.93 -10.08 12.11
CA GLU A 54 13.04 -10.84 11.52
C GLU A 54 12.74 -11.30 10.09
N ASP A 55 11.48 -11.66 9.83
CA ASP A 55 11.08 -12.23 8.56
C ASP A 55 10.43 -11.21 7.63
N VAL A 56 10.54 -9.94 7.97
CA VAL A 56 9.91 -8.85 7.23
C VAL A 56 10.93 -8.17 6.34
N THR A 57 10.55 -7.96 5.09
CA THR A 57 11.36 -7.18 4.15
C THR A 57 10.91 -5.73 4.22
N ALA A 58 11.79 -4.85 4.68
CA ALA A 58 11.45 -3.45 4.87
C ALA A 58 12.62 -2.54 4.49
N ARG A 59 12.30 -1.29 4.21
CA ARG A 59 13.28 -0.25 3.92
C ARG A 59 12.90 1.02 4.66
N LEU A 60 13.92 1.69 5.21
CA LEU A 60 13.75 2.98 5.86
C LEU A 60 14.52 4.01 5.03
N VAL A 61 13.81 5.04 4.57
CA VAL A 61 14.39 6.11 3.76
C VAL A 61 14.43 7.37 4.60
N LYS A 62 15.63 7.91 4.78
CA LYS A 62 15.83 9.17 5.50
C LYS A 62 16.29 10.23 4.50
N THR A 63 15.56 11.33 4.41
CA THR A 63 15.84 12.42 3.48
C THR A 63 16.36 13.63 4.26
N PHE A 64 17.63 13.99 4.04
CA PHE A 64 18.27 15.10 4.73
C PHE A 64 18.22 16.38 3.90
N SER A 65 18.26 16.25 2.58
CA SER A 65 18.08 17.37 1.65
C SER A 65 17.65 16.79 0.31
N ASP A 66 17.37 17.63 -0.68
CA ASP A 66 16.89 17.19 -1.98
C ASP A 66 17.85 16.20 -2.66
N ASP A 67 19.16 16.37 -2.41
CA ASP A 67 20.18 15.53 -3.04
C ASP A 67 20.83 14.57 -2.03
N ASN A 68 20.37 14.53 -0.79
CA ASN A 68 21.00 13.73 0.27
C ASN A 68 19.95 12.92 0.99
N TRP A 69 19.81 11.65 0.61
CA TRP A 69 18.94 10.71 1.28
C TRP A 69 19.67 9.36 1.38
N LYS A 70 19.26 8.59 2.39
CA LYS A 70 19.86 7.28 2.66
C LYS A 70 18.77 6.24 2.84
N VAL A 71 19.05 5.03 2.37
CA VAL A 71 18.17 3.89 2.48
C VAL A 71 18.80 2.84 3.39
N PHE A 72 18.05 2.39 4.38
CA PHE A 72 18.46 1.33 5.29
C PHE A 72 17.57 0.13 5.03
N PHE A 73 18.17 -1.02 4.84
CA PHE A 73 17.44 -2.24 4.52
C PHE A 73 17.29 -3.12 5.75
N SER A 74 16.21 -3.93 5.76
CA SER A 74 16.00 -4.89 6.83
C SER A 74 17.18 -5.89 6.92
N PRO A 75 17.49 -6.39 8.13
CA PRO A 75 16.71 -6.21 9.35
C PRO A 75 16.90 -4.82 9.96
N LEU A 76 15.79 -4.19 10.30
CA LEU A 76 15.80 -2.89 10.96
C LEU A 76 15.69 -3.07 12.46
N SER A 77 16.18 -2.09 13.23
CA SER A 77 16.11 -2.11 14.68
C SER A 77 15.54 -0.81 15.21
N GLU A 78 15.24 -0.80 16.50
CA GLU A 78 14.72 0.39 17.15
C GLU A 78 15.66 1.58 16.97
N GLU A 79 16.97 1.32 16.94
CA GLU A 79 17.96 2.37 16.77
C GLU A 79 17.83 3.11 15.44
N ASP A 80 17.41 2.38 14.39
CA ASP A 80 17.24 2.99 13.08
C ASP A 80 16.16 4.06 13.09
N PHE A 81 15.16 3.93 13.96
CA PHE A 81 14.06 4.86 14.08
C PHE A 81 14.24 5.90 15.16
N ALA A 82 15.30 5.77 15.98
CA ALA A 82 15.53 6.66 17.11
C ALA A 82 15.91 8.08 16.70
N ASP A 83 16.58 8.20 15.55
CA ASP A 83 17.05 9.50 15.05
C ASP A 83 16.70 9.63 13.58
N VAL A 84 15.45 10.05 13.34
CA VAL A 84 14.95 10.27 11.98
C VAL A 84 14.85 11.75 11.67
N PRO A 85 15.17 12.19 10.45
CA PRO A 85 15.02 13.57 10.04
C PRO A 85 13.55 13.93 9.90
N GLU A 86 13.26 15.19 9.58
CA GLU A 86 11.89 15.63 9.38
C GLU A 86 11.18 14.84 8.29
N LYS A 87 11.92 14.51 7.23
CA LYS A 87 11.37 13.73 6.11
C LYS A 87 11.95 12.33 6.11
N TRP A 88 11.09 11.37 6.33
CA TRP A 88 11.48 9.96 6.31
C TRP A 88 10.28 9.10 5.98
N SER A 89 10.56 7.91 5.49
CA SER A 89 9.52 6.93 5.13
C SER A 89 9.99 5.54 5.46
N VAL A 90 9.05 4.68 5.83
CA VAL A 90 9.32 3.27 5.97
C VAL A 90 8.39 2.51 5.04
N LEU A 91 8.95 1.55 4.30
CA LEU A 91 8.22 0.72 3.36
C LEU A 91 8.33 -0.73 3.83
N VAL A 92 7.20 -1.37 4.02
CA VAL A 92 7.16 -2.78 4.42
C VAL A 92 6.50 -3.54 3.29
N GLN A 93 7.21 -4.53 2.76
CA GLN A 93 6.71 -5.30 1.62
C GLN A 93 5.82 -6.44 2.06
N ASN A 94 4.88 -6.81 1.20
CA ASN A 94 4.03 -7.99 1.38
C ASN A 94 3.23 -7.95 2.67
N LEU A 95 2.66 -6.80 3.00
CA LEU A 95 1.84 -6.65 4.21
C LEU A 95 0.65 -7.59 4.22
N GLU A 96 0.17 -8.01 3.06
CA GLU A 96 -0.94 -8.95 2.94
C GLU A 96 -0.63 -10.29 3.60
N GLN A 97 0.65 -10.63 3.77
CA GLN A 97 1.05 -11.85 4.47
C GLN A 97 0.92 -11.73 5.98
N TRP A 98 0.87 -10.49 6.48
CA TRP A 98 0.84 -10.23 7.92
C TRP A 98 -0.51 -9.75 8.42
N SER A 99 -1.43 -9.41 7.50
CA SER A 99 -2.73 -8.89 7.85
C SER A 99 -3.80 -9.49 6.95
N THR A 100 -4.78 -10.14 7.56
CA THR A 100 -5.92 -10.71 6.84
C THR A 100 -6.73 -9.62 6.15
N GLU A 101 -6.87 -8.47 6.80
CA GLU A 101 -7.60 -7.34 6.26
C GLU A 101 -6.96 -6.82 4.97
N LEU A 102 -5.63 -6.76 4.95
CA LEU A 102 -4.91 -6.33 3.74
C LEU A 102 -4.94 -7.40 2.67
N GLY A 103 -4.92 -8.68 3.06
CA GLY A 103 -5.09 -9.76 2.10
C GLY A 103 -6.42 -9.67 1.39
N GLN A 104 -7.46 -9.30 2.12
CA GLN A 104 -8.80 -9.11 1.54
C GLN A 104 -8.85 -7.90 0.62
N LEU A 105 -7.96 -6.93 0.82
CA LEU A 105 -7.89 -5.74 -0.03
C LEU A 105 -7.60 -6.10 -1.48
N TRP A 106 -6.84 -7.16 -1.71
CA TRP A 106 -6.54 -7.61 -3.06
C TRP A 106 -7.81 -7.92 -3.86
N ASN A 107 -8.85 -8.36 -3.19
CA ASN A 107 -10.11 -8.66 -3.85
C ASN A 107 -10.76 -7.43 -4.45
N LYS A 108 -10.52 -6.26 -3.85
CA LYS A 108 -11.04 -4.99 -4.36
C LYS A 108 -10.38 -4.60 -5.67
N PHE A 109 -9.24 -5.18 -5.99
CA PHE A 109 -8.51 -4.93 -7.23
C PHE A 109 -8.59 -6.12 -8.19
N GLY A 110 -9.58 -6.98 -8.03
CA GLY A 110 -9.73 -8.17 -8.86
C GLY A 110 -9.94 -7.88 -10.34
N PHE A 111 -10.23 -6.63 -10.69
CA PHE A 111 -10.39 -6.20 -12.08
C PHE A 111 -9.04 -5.97 -12.78
N ILE A 112 -7.93 -5.98 -12.05
CA ILE A 112 -6.59 -5.83 -12.60
C ILE A 112 -5.99 -7.23 -12.78
N PRO A 113 -5.27 -7.50 -13.88
CA PRO A 113 -4.64 -8.81 -14.08
C PRO A 113 -3.78 -9.19 -12.86
N GLN A 114 -3.90 -10.42 -12.42
CA GLN A 114 -3.26 -10.89 -11.20
C GLN A 114 -1.74 -10.72 -11.22
N TRP A 115 -1.13 -10.93 -12.37
CA TRP A 115 0.32 -10.82 -12.52
C TRP A 115 0.81 -9.37 -12.47
N GLN A 116 -0.11 -8.40 -12.49
CA GLN A 116 0.23 -6.98 -12.33
C GLN A 116 0.08 -6.52 -10.89
N ARG A 117 -0.41 -7.38 -10.00
CA ARG A 117 -0.55 -7.07 -8.58
C ARG A 117 0.59 -7.73 -7.83
N ASP A 118 1.47 -6.93 -7.26
CA ASP A 118 2.71 -7.43 -6.67
C ASP A 118 2.66 -7.51 -5.15
N ASP A 119 2.52 -6.38 -4.49
CA ASP A 119 2.44 -6.38 -3.03
C ASP A 119 1.64 -5.18 -2.52
N ILE A 120 1.43 -5.20 -1.22
CA ILE A 120 0.78 -4.10 -0.49
C ILE A 120 1.77 -3.52 0.50
#